data_9fa71ad5b25b069780cbebbda6e2513e
#
_entry.id   9fa71ad5b25b069780cbebbda6e2513e
#
_cell.length_a   1.000
_cell.length_b   1.000
_cell.length_c   1.000
_cell.angle_alpha   90.00
_cell.angle_beta   90.00
_cell.angle_gamma   90.00
#
_symmetry.space_group_name_H-M   'P 1'
#
loop_
_entity.id
_entity.type
_entity.pdbx_description
1 polymer ?
#
loop_
_entity_poly.entity_id
_entity_poly.type
_entity_poly.pdbx_seq_one_letter_code
_entity_poly.pdbx_strand_id
1 'polypeptide(L)'
;MSTSAERAAPRTTPRTTTRPAPERDPLWYKDAIIYEVHVRAFFDSNDDGIGDFRGLTRKLDYIQDLGVNTIWLLPFYPSPGKDDGYDIADYRNIHPQYGTRADFRAFIREAHRRGLRVIIELVINHTSDQHPWFQAARRAEPGSVKRNYYVWSDTPTRYAGTRIIFTDTETSNWAWDPVAKAYYWHRFFSHQPDLNFDNPHVERAIVRNMRFWLDQGVDGFRLDAVPYLCEREGTNNENLPETHAVIKRIRKVIDEHYADRMLLAEANQWPEDVRDYFGDGDECHMAYHFPLMPRMYMAIAQEDRHPIVEILEQTPDIPENCQWAIFLRNHDELTLEMVTSKERDYMYQMYAADPRARLNLGIRRRLAPLMENDMDRIKLMNSLLLSMPGTPIIYYGDEIGMGDNIYLGDR
;
A
#
# COMPACT_ATOMS: atom_id res chain seq x y z
N MET A 1 -10.79 -54.33 -46.58
CA MET A 1 -11.17 -53.93 -45.23
C MET A 1 -9.92 -53.84 -44.42
N SER A 2 -9.41 -52.65 -44.24
CA SER A 2 -8.17 -52.41 -43.48
C SER A 2 -8.53 -51.38 -42.39
N THR A 3 -8.50 -51.81 -41.14
CA THR A 3 -8.75 -51.02 -39.96
C THR A 3 -7.44 -50.46 -39.48
N SER A 4 -7.21 -49.15 -39.67
CA SER A 4 -6.12 -48.41 -39.06
C SER A 4 -6.45 -48.09 -37.61
N ALA A 5 -5.66 -48.64 -36.70
CA ALA A 5 -5.68 -48.28 -35.26
C ALA A 5 -4.91 -46.96 -35.04
N GLU A 6 -5.60 -45.93 -34.62
CA GLU A 6 -5.03 -44.68 -34.16
C GLU A 6 -4.30 -44.92 -32.81
N ARG A 7 -2.99 -44.73 -32.76
CA ARG A 7 -2.20 -44.73 -31.51
C ARG A 7 -2.41 -43.36 -30.82
N ALA A 8 -3.03 -43.39 -29.66
CA ALA A 8 -3.11 -42.25 -28.76
C ALA A 8 -1.70 -41.86 -28.24
N ALA A 9 -1.33 -40.60 -28.36
CA ALA A 9 -0.10 -40.05 -27.82
C ALA A 9 -0.13 -40.05 -26.27
N PRO A 10 1.01 -40.27 -25.59
CA PRO A 10 1.07 -40.31 -24.15
C PRO A 10 0.83 -38.91 -23.58
N ARG A 11 -0.12 -38.81 -22.66
CA ARG A 11 -0.36 -37.58 -21.84
C ARG A 11 0.90 -37.34 -20.98
N THR A 12 1.61 -36.27 -21.25
CA THR A 12 2.64 -35.74 -20.36
C THR A 12 1.98 -35.16 -19.13
N THR A 13 2.14 -35.78 -17.99
CA THR A 13 1.81 -35.22 -16.68
C THR A 13 2.70 -34.00 -16.43
N PRO A 14 2.16 -32.85 -15.96
CA PRO A 14 2.96 -31.71 -15.60
C PRO A 14 3.91 -32.08 -14.46
N ARG A 15 5.19 -31.86 -14.67
CA ARG A 15 6.22 -32.00 -13.65
C ARG A 15 6.07 -30.85 -12.65
N THR A 16 5.44 -31.09 -11.52
CA THR A 16 5.47 -30.18 -10.37
C THR A 16 6.91 -30.07 -9.87
N THR A 17 7.65 -29.12 -10.36
CA THR A 17 8.92 -28.72 -9.75
C THR A 17 8.60 -27.90 -8.50
N THR A 18 8.58 -28.57 -7.34
CA THR A 18 8.58 -27.86 -6.06
C THR A 18 9.89 -27.08 -5.97
N ARG A 19 9.80 -25.75 -6.09
CA ARG A 19 10.91 -24.86 -5.76
C ARG A 19 11.23 -25.05 -4.26
N PRO A 20 12.49 -25.15 -3.85
CA PRO A 20 12.84 -25.20 -2.44
C PRO A 20 12.33 -23.93 -1.73
N ALA A 21 12.08 -24.04 -0.42
CA ALA A 21 11.75 -22.86 0.42
C ALA A 21 12.78 -21.75 0.15
N PRO A 22 12.37 -20.48 0.12
CA PRO A 22 13.27 -19.40 -0.22
C PRO A 22 14.51 -19.44 0.68
N GLU A 23 15.67 -19.46 0.03
CA GLU A 23 16.97 -19.35 0.68
C GLU A 23 17.03 -18.06 1.49
N ARG A 24 17.79 -18.02 2.58
CA ARG A 24 17.99 -16.79 3.35
C ARG A 24 18.65 -15.75 2.47
N ASP A 25 17.94 -14.68 2.22
CA ASP A 25 18.38 -13.53 1.44
C ASP A 25 17.86 -12.25 2.11
N PRO A 26 18.70 -11.53 2.83
CA PRO A 26 18.30 -10.30 3.52
C PRO A 26 17.96 -9.16 2.55
N LEU A 27 18.35 -9.25 1.28
CA LEU A 27 18.12 -8.23 0.25
C LEU A 27 17.10 -8.66 -0.81
N TRP A 28 16.32 -9.70 -0.54
CA TRP A 28 15.37 -10.29 -1.47
C TRP A 28 14.42 -9.28 -2.14
N TYR A 29 14.09 -8.19 -1.46
CA TYR A 29 13.22 -7.14 -1.98
C TYR A 29 13.84 -6.33 -3.12
N LYS A 30 15.15 -6.38 -3.30
CA LYS A 30 15.84 -5.71 -4.42
C LYS A 30 15.61 -6.44 -5.74
N ASP A 31 15.42 -7.74 -5.70
CA ASP A 31 15.15 -8.61 -6.86
C ASP A 31 13.68 -9.07 -6.92
N ALA A 32 12.82 -8.43 -6.12
CA ALA A 32 11.40 -8.75 -6.11
C ALA A 32 10.68 -8.18 -7.34
N ILE A 33 9.66 -8.90 -7.79
CA ILE A 33 8.55 -8.39 -8.60
C ILE A 33 7.31 -8.59 -7.76
N ILE A 34 6.72 -7.47 -7.32
CA ILE A 34 5.62 -7.46 -6.36
C ILE A 34 4.29 -7.43 -7.11
N TYR A 35 3.37 -8.28 -6.71
CA TYR A 35 2.00 -8.31 -7.22
C TYR A 35 1.04 -7.84 -6.13
N GLU A 36 0.49 -6.65 -6.31
CA GLU A 36 -0.47 -6.03 -5.40
C GLU A 36 -1.86 -6.60 -5.66
N VAL A 37 -2.52 -7.13 -4.62
CA VAL A 37 -3.81 -7.80 -4.77
C VAL A 37 -4.78 -7.46 -3.64
N HIS A 38 -6.05 -7.24 -4.02
CA HIS A 38 -7.15 -7.10 -3.10
C HIS A 38 -7.86 -8.44 -2.91
N VAL A 39 -7.83 -9.00 -1.69
CA VAL A 39 -8.45 -10.31 -1.39
C VAL A 39 -9.92 -10.33 -1.81
N ARG A 40 -10.67 -9.27 -1.47
CA ARG A 40 -12.10 -9.09 -1.76
C ARG A 40 -12.43 -9.23 -3.26
N ALA A 41 -11.55 -8.75 -4.14
CA ALA A 41 -11.85 -8.60 -5.55
C ALA A 41 -11.18 -9.67 -6.44
N PHE A 42 -10.40 -10.59 -5.86
CA PHE A 42 -9.54 -11.47 -6.66
C PHE A 42 -10.21 -12.79 -7.05
N PHE A 43 -10.67 -13.57 -6.08
CA PHE A 43 -11.35 -14.85 -6.37
C PHE A 43 -12.28 -15.28 -5.23
N ASP A 44 -13.54 -15.42 -5.55
CA ASP A 44 -14.61 -15.94 -4.68
C ASP A 44 -14.57 -17.47 -4.69
N SER A 45 -14.45 -18.10 -3.52
CA SER A 45 -14.36 -19.56 -3.39
C SER A 45 -15.67 -20.24 -2.98
N ASN A 46 -16.67 -19.45 -2.56
CA ASN A 46 -17.91 -19.92 -1.95
C ASN A 46 -19.18 -19.36 -2.64
N ASP A 47 -19.02 -18.61 -3.74
CA ASP A 47 -20.08 -18.03 -4.56
C ASP A 47 -20.95 -16.99 -3.82
N ASP A 48 -20.37 -16.25 -2.86
CA ASP A 48 -21.07 -15.16 -2.16
C ASP A 48 -20.87 -13.77 -2.81
N GLY A 49 -20.08 -13.71 -3.87
CA GLY A 49 -19.75 -12.49 -4.62
C GLY A 49 -18.55 -11.74 -4.07
N ILE A 50 -17.87 -12.27 -3.06
CA ILE A 50 -16.73 -11.63 -2.40
C ILE A 50 -15.53 -12.58 -2.41
N GLY A 51 -14.37 -12.10 -2.87
CA GLY A 51 -13.13 -12.86 -2.83
C GLY A 51 -12.69 -13.16 -1.40
N ASP A 52 -11.99 -14.28 -1.22
CA ASP A 52 -11.57 -14.77 0.08
C ASP A 52 -10.19 -15.44 0.02
N PHE A 53 -9.59 -15.73 1.21
CA PHE A 53 -8.27 -16.36 1.30
C PHE A 53 -8.21 -17.77 0.72
N ARG A 54 -9.31 -18.53 0.73
CA ARG A 54 -9.36 -19.85 0.10
C ARG A 54 -9.32 -19.70 -1.42
N GLY A 55 -10.05 -18.73 -1.94
CA GLY A 55 -10.04 -18.38 -3.36
C GLY A 55 -8.67 -17.91 -3.82
N LEU A 56 -8.06 -16.98 -3.09
CA LEU A 56 -6.71 -16.50 -3.39
C LEU A 56 -5.68 -17.66 -3.32
N THR A 57 -5.81 -18.57 -2.35
CA THR A 57 -4.96 -19.76 -2.25
C THR A 57 -5.08 -20.66 -3.49
N ARG A 58 -6.29 -20.84 -4.03
CA ARG A 58 -6.52 -21.61 -5.27
C ARG A 58 -5.87 -20.97 -6.50
N LYS A 59 -5.59 -19.67 -6.45
CA LYS A 59 -5.00 -18.90 -7.56
C LYS A 59 -3.49 -18.67 -7.44
N LEU A 60 -2.84 -19.24 -6.43
CA LEU A 60 -1.39 -19.08 -6.25
C LEU A 60 -0.56 -19.62 -7.42
N ASP A 61 -1.01 -20.68 -8.10
CA ASP A 61 -0.33 -21.19 -9.29
C ASP A 61 -0.40 -20.16 -10.45
N TYR A 62 -1.55 -19.52 -10.65
CA TYR A 62 -1.69 -18.41 -11.59
C TYR A 62 -0.73 -17.25 -11.29
N ILE A 63 -0.67 -16.83 -10.02
CA ILE A 63 0.22 -15.75 -9.59
C ILE A 63 1.70 -16.12 -9.79
N GLN A 64 2.06 -17.38 -9.49
CA GLN A 64 3.41 -17.87 -9.73
C GLN A 64 3.76 -17.91 -11.24
N ASP A 65 2.81 -18.30 -12.09
CA ASP A 65 2.99 -18.40 -13.54
C ASP A 65 3.15 -17.02 -14.21
N LEU A 66 2.66 -15.92 -13.57
CA LEU A 66 2.96 -14.56 -14.00
C LEU A 66 4.45 -14.19 -13.87
N GLY A 67 5.23 -14.96 -13.12
CA GLY A 67 6.66 -14.72 -12.89
C GLY A 67 6.95 -13.78 -11.73
N VAL A 68 5.95 -13.31 -10.98
CA VAL A 68 6.13 -12.54 -9.75
C VAL A 68 6.64 -13.45 -8.62
N ASN A 69 7.34 -12.89 -7.65
CA ASN A 69 7.88 -13.63 -6.52
C ASN A 69 7.45 -13.09 -5.15
N THR A 70 6.67 -12.00 -5.13
CA THR A 70 6.15 -11.40 -3.91
C THR A 70 4.70 -10.96 -4.12
N ILE A 71 3.85 -11.24 -3.13
CA ILE A 71 2.46 -10.80 -3.10
C ILE A 71 2.34 -9.70 -2.05
N TRP A 72 1.76 -8.57 -2.42
CA TRP A 72 1.35 -7.54 -1.49
C TRP A 72 -0.18 -7.57 -1.34
N LEU A 73 -0.65 -7.88 -0.12
CA LEU A 73 -2.07 -7.90 0.22
C LEU A 73 -2.52 -6.53 0.72
N LEU A 74 -3.52 -5.95 0.06
CA LEU A 74 -4.26 -4.81 0.58
C LEU A 74 -4.97 -5.17 1.90
N PRO A 75 -5.43 -4.18 2.70
CA PRO A 75 -5.99 -4.44 4.02
C PRO A 75 -7.09 -5.49 4.00
N PHE A 76 -6.96 -6.49 4.86
CA PHE A 76 -7.91 -7.60 5.00
C PHE A 76 -8.43 -7.74 6.43
N TYR A 77 -8.15 -6.76 7.26
CA TYR A 77 -8.56 -6.71 8.65
C TYR A 77 -10.05 -6.41 8.81
N PRO A 78 -10.68 -6.74 9.95
CA PRO A 78 -12.00 -6.23 10.27
C PRO A 78 -12.04 -4.70 10.18
N SER A 79 -12.94 -4.20 9.36
CA SER A 79 -13.11 -2.78 9.05
C SER A 79 -14.59 -2.50 8.76
N PRO A 80 -15.11 -1.30 9.06
CA PRO A 80 -16.41 -0.85 8.56
C PRO A 80 -16.45 -0.70 7.02
N GLY A 81 -15.28 -0.69 6.35
CA GLY A 81 -15.18 -0.59 4.90
C GLY A 81 -15.50 0.79 4.34
N LYS A 82 -15.32 1.85 5.13
CA LYS A 82 -15.55 3.23 4.69
C LYS A 82 -14.38 3.76 3.84
N ASP A 83 -13.22 3.15 3.98
CA ASP A 83 -12.01 3.44 3.22
C ASP A 83 -11.30 2.15 2.79
N ASP A 84 -12.08 1.27 2.18
CA ASP A 84 -11.66 0.00 1.56
C ASP A 84 -10.72 -0.88 2.42
N GLY A 85 -10.88 -0.77 3.76
CA GLY A 85 -10.12 -1.55 4.73
C GLY A 85 -9.00 -0.79 5.44
N TYR A 86 -8.64 0.42 5.01
CA TYR A 86 -7.66 1.27 5.69
C TYR A 86 -8.19 1.86 6.99
N ASP A 87 -9.51 1.86 7.21
CA ASP A 87 -10.17 2.16 8.48
C ASP A 87 -10.26 0.90 9.37
N ILE A 88 -9.11 0.47 9.92
CA ILE A 88 -8.96 -0.78 10.66
C ILE A 88 -9.66 -0.71 12.02
N ALA A 89 -10.53 -1.70 12.30
CA ALA A 89 -11.20 -1.87 13.59
C ALA A 89 -10.57 -2.96 14.47
N ASP A 90 -9.82 -3.89 13.92
CA ASP A 90 -9.09 -4.94 14.66
C ASP A 90 -7.84 -5.39 13.88
N TYR A 91 -6.66 -5.09 14.40
CA TYR A 91 -5.37 -5.42 13.74
C TYR A 91 -5.01 -6.90 13.73
N ARG A 92 -5.70 -7.77 14.46
CA ARG A 92 -5.24 -9.16 14.67
C ARG A 92 -6.19 -10.23 14.17
N ASN A 93 -7.24 -9.82 13.49
CA ASN A 93 -8.21 -10.73 12.88
C ASN A 93 -8.30 -10.51 11.37
N ILE A 94 -8.94 -11.46 10.71
CA ILE A 94 -9.31 -11.40 9.31
C ILE A 94 -10.74 -10.89 9.22
N HIS A 95 -11.04 -10.05 8.25
CA HIS A 95 -12.42 -9.64 7.97
C HIS A 95 -13.28 -10.89 7.73
N PRO A 96 -14.44 -11.02 8.40
CA PRO A 96 -15.23 -12.25 8.36
C PRO A 96 -15.58 -12.75 6.96
N GLN A 97 -15.77 -11.83 6.00
CA GLN A 97 -16.06 -12.15 4.62
C GLN A 97 -14.84 -12.74 3.86
N TYR A 98 -13.63 -12.48 4.31
CA TYR A 98 -12.40 -12.97 3.65
C TYR A 98 -11.91 -14.30 4.22
N GLY A 99 -12.55 -14.81 5.29
CA GLY A 99 -12.21 -16.08 5.92
C GLY A 99 -11.71 -15.94 7.35
N THR A 100 -10.84 -16.86 7.76
CA THR A 100 -10.35 -16.98 9.12
C THR A 100 -8.81 -16.86 9.17
N ARG A 101 -8.27 -16.71 10.40
CA ARG A 101 -6.80 -16.81 10.61
C ARG A 101 -6.23 -18.17 10.21
N ALA A 102 -7.03 -19.22 10.20
CA ALA A 102 -6.59 -20.53 9.72
C ALA A 102 -6.44 -20.55 8.19
N ASP A 103 -7.36 -19.89 7.47
CA ASP A 103 -7.30 -19.74 6.02
C ASP A 103 -6.10 -18.86 5.62
N PHE A 104 -5.85 -17.76 6.33
CA PHE A 104 -4.66 -16.93 6.14
C PHE A 104 -3.36 -17.73 6.35
N ARG A 105 -3.24 -18.51 7.44
CA ARG A 105 -2.06 -19.35 7.67
C ARG A 105 -1.88 -20.41 6.59
N ALA A 106 -2.98 -20.96 6.06
CA ALA A 106 -2.92 -21.88 4.93
C ALA A 106 -2.40 -21.18 3.68
N PHE A 107 -2.90 -19.98 3.39
CA PHE A 107 -2.42 -19.14 2.29
C PHE A 107 -0.91 -18.85 2.39
N ILE A 108 -0.42 -18.38 3.55
CA ILE A 108 1.03 -18.11 3.76
C ILE A 108 1.87 -19.36 3.50
N ARG A 109 1.48 -20.52 4.06
CA ARG A 109 2.22 -21.77 3.82
C ARG A 109 2.26 -22.16 2.34
N GLU A 110 1.14 -22.02 1.65
CA GLU A 110 1.03 -22.36 0.23
C GLU A 110 1.79 -21.38 -0.68
N ALA A 111 1.81 -20.08 -0.31
CA ALA A 111 2.64 -19.07 -0.98
C ALA A 111 4.12 -19.39 -0.81
N HIS A 112 4.60 -19.62 0.41
CA HIS A 112 5.99 -19.96 0.70
C HIS A 112 6.41 -21.27 0.03
N ARG A 113 5.54 -22.28 -0.02
CA ARG A 113 5.83 -23.55 -0.73
C ARG A 113 6.11 -23.34 -2.23
N ARG A 114 5.55 -22.29 -2.80
CA ARG A 114 5.78 -21.86 -4.20
C ARG A 114 6.96 -20.90 -4.37
N GLY A 115 7.65 -20.54 -3.28
CA GLY A 115 8.71 -19.54 -3.29
C GLY A 115 8.20 -18.11 -3.41
N LEU A 116 6.90 -17.88 -3.12
CA LEU A 116 6.31 -16.53 -3.08
C LEU A 116 6.44 -15.97 -1.67
N ARG A 117 6.92 -14.74 -1.54
CA ARG A 117 6.89 -13.96 -0.30
C ARG A 117 5.57 -13.22 -0.18
N VAL A 118 5.21 -12.85 1.04
CA VAL A 118 3.96 -12.12 1.31
C VAL A 118 4.23 -10.92 2.20
N ILE A 119 3.90 -9.74 1.70
CA ILE A 119 3.85 -8.51 2.48
C ILE A 119 2.40 -8.07 2.68
N ILE A 120 2.14 -7.42 3.80
CA ILE A 120 0.80 -6.94 4.15
C ILE A 120 0.85 -5.48 4.60
N GLU A 121 -0.33 -4.87 4.72
CA GLU A 121 -0.45 -3.51 5.24
C GLU A 121 -0.19 -3.46 6.76
N LEU A 122 0.46 -2.39 7.19
CA LEU A 122 0.47 -1.98 8.57
C LEU A 122 0.11 -0.49 8.64
N VAL A 123 -1.16 -0.20 8.81
CA VAL A 123 -1.65 1.17 8.98
C VAL A 123 -1.30 1.63 10.38
N ILE A 124 -0.33 2.51 10.49
CA ILE A 124 0.19 2.96 11.79
C ILE A 124 -0.22 4.38 12.15
N ASN A 125 -0.66 5.18 11.18
CA ASN A 125 -1.04 6.57 11.42
C ASN A 125 -2.36 6.71 12.16
N HIS A 126 -3.37 5.92 11.82
CA HIS A 126 -4.73 6.05 12.31
C HIS A 126 -5.41 4.71 12.51
N THR A 127 -6.61 4.73 13.06
CA THR A 127 -7.52 3.57 13.12
C THR A 127 -8.91 3.98 12.65
N SER A 128 -9.82 3.01 12.46
CA SER A 128 -11.24 3.32 12.39
C SER A 128 -11.73 4.00 13.69
N ASP A 129 -12.72 4.87 13.56
CA ASP A 129 -13.50 5.38 14.71
C ASP A 129 -14.23 4.25 15.47
N GLN A 130 -14.39 3.07 14.85
CA GLN A 130 -14.98 1.87 15.47
C GLN A 130 -13.94 1.02 16.21
N HIS A 131 -12.65 1.34 16.10
CA HIS A 131 -11.61 0.59 16.80
C HIS A 131 -11.81 0.66 18.33
N PRO A 132 -11.65 -0.46 19.07
CA PRO A 132 -11.80 -0.46 20.54
C PRO A 132 -10.94 0.57 21.27
N TRP A 133 -9.76 0.91 20.73
CA TRP A 133 -8.91 1.95 21.31
C TRP A 133 -9.58 3.32 21.26
N PHE A 134 -10.17 3.70 20.11
CA PHE A 134 -10.87 4.97 19.98
C PHE A 134 -12.15 4.98 20.84
N GLN A 135 -12.91 3.91 20.83
CA GLN A 135 -14.12 3.77 21.64
C GLN A 135 -13.82 3.85 23.15
N ALA A 136 -12.66 3.39 23.58
CA ALA A 136 -12.20 3.55 24.95
C ALA A 136 -11.67 4.97 25.24
N ALA A 137 -10.90 5.54 24.29
CA ALA A 137 -10.30 6.87 24.43
C ALA A 137 -11.36 7.97 24.56
N ARG A 138 -12.40 7.94 23.72
CA ARG A 138 -13.48 8.96 23.75
C ARG A 138 -14.29 9.00 25.06
N ARG A 139 -14.24 7.90 25.85
CA ARG A 139 -14.93 7.77 27.13
C ARG A 139 -14.00 7.90 28.34
N ALA A 140 -12.70 7.99 28.10
CA ALA A 140 -11.69 8.07 29.13
C ALA A 140 -11.51 9.51 29.62
N GLU A 141 -11.08 9.65 30.88
CA GLU A 141 -10.74 10.95 31.47
C GLU A 141 -9.61 11.64 30.69
N PRO A 142 -9.70 12.97 30.47
CA PRO A 142 -8.63 13.74 29.87
C PRO A 142 -7.27 13.51 30.61
N GLY A 143 -6.19 13.39 29.85
CA GLY A 143 -4.85 13.14 30.37
C GLY A 143 -4.57 11.68 30.74
N SER A 144 -5.55 10.79 30.74
CA SER A 144 -5.32 9.35 30.99
C SER A 144 -4.59 8.70 29.82
N VAL A 145 -3.88 7.59 30.09
CA VAL A 145 -3.18 6.81 29.05
C VAL A 145 -4.13 6.40 27.92
N LYS A 146 -5.36 5.99 28.24
CA LYS A 146 -6.36 5.59 27.24
C LYS A 146 -6.81 6.78 26.39
N ARG A 147 -7.06 7.94 27.00
CA ARG A 147 -7.43 9.16 26.29
C ARG A 147 -6.33 9.53 25.29
N ASN A 148 -5.10 9.49 25.73
CA ASN A 148 -3.93 9.89 24.97
C ASN A 148 -3.47 8.86 23.92
N TYR A 149 -4.28 7.85 23.60
CA TYR A 149 -4.04 7.01 22.43
C TYR A 149 -4.25 7.77 21.12
N TYR A 150 -5.03 8.85 21.14
CA TYR A 150 -5.33 9.72 20.02
C TYR A 150 -4.98 11.16 20.35
N VAL A 151 -4.92 11.99 19.31
CA VAL A 151 -4.59 13.42 19.45
C VAL A 151 -5.88 14.20 19.66
N TRP A 152 -5.97 14.94 20.77
CA TRP A 152 -7.16 15.69 21.19
C TRP A 152 -6.87 17.18 21.39
N SER A 153 -7.88 18.00 21.20
CA SER A 153 -7.84 19.44 21.47
C SER A 153 -9.21 19.95 21.92
N ASP A 154 -9.21 21.00 22.75
CA ASP A 154 -10.44 21.72 23.12
C ASP A 154 -10.90 22.67 22.01
N THR A 155 -10.03 22.98 21.02
CA THR A 155 -10.33 23.86 19.90
C THR A 155 -9.88 23.24 18.57
N PRO A 156 -10.53 23.57 17.44
CA PRO A 156 -10.11 23.09 16.12
C PRO A 156 -9.04 23.99 15.47
N THR A 157 -8.34 24.82 16.25
CA THR A 157 -7.41 25.83 15.73
C THR A 157 -5.94 25.44 15.88
N ARG A 158 -5.63 24.38 16.62
CA ARG A 158 -4.26 23.85 16.71
C ARG A 158 -3.81 23.33 15.34
N TYR A 159 -2.52 23.41 15.09
CA TYR A 159 -1.89 22.95 13.86
C TYR A 159 -2.46 23.60 12.59
N ALA A 160 -2.81 24.89 12.67
CA ALA A 160 -3.49 25.64 11.61
C ALA A 160 -2.74 25.69 10.27
N GLY A 161 -1.39 25.46 10.28
CA GLY A 161 -0.56 25.40 9.07
C GLY A 161 -0.60 24.08 8.31
N THR A 162 -1.34 23.07 8.82
CA THR A 162 -1.36 21.75 8.23
C THR A 162 -2.35 21.66 7.07
N ARG A 163 -1.87 21.25 5.91
CA ARG A 163 -2.74 21.05 4.73
C ARG A 163 -3.77 19.94 4.95
N ILE A 164 -4.91 20.06 4.29
CA ILE A 164 -5.90 18.97 4.18
C ILE A 164 -5.49 18.09 3.00
N ILE A 165 -5.47 16.76 3.20
CA ILE A 165 -5.08 15.81 2.16
C ILE A 165 -6.29 15.49 1.27
N PHE A 166 -7.42 15.10 1.85
CA PHE A 166 -8.64 14.74 1.11
C PHE A 166 -9.54 15.98 0.90
N THR A 167 -9.10 16.86 0.00
CA THR A 167 -9.76 18.15 -0.24
C THR A 167 -11.18 18.03 -0.82
N ASP A 168 -11.52 16.91 -1.42
CA ASP A 168 -12.84 16.67 -2.01
C ASP A 168 -13.90 16.32 -0.95
N THR A 169 -13.49 15.86 0.23
CA THR A 169 -14.39 15.36 1.27
C THR A 169 -14.24 16.05 2.62
N GLU A 170 -13.03 16.51 2.98
CA GLU A 170 -12.74 17.08 4.29
C GLU A 170 -12.50 18.59 4.23
N THR A 171 -12.99 19.31 5.23
CA THR A 171 -12.83 20.78 5.37
C THR A 171 -11.95 21.18 6.55
N SER A 172 -11.57 20.22 7.39
CA SER A 172 -10.73 20.40 8.58
C SER A 172 -9.99 19.11 8.90
N ASN A 173 -8.83 19.20 9.53
CA ASN A 173 -8.14 18.06 10.14
C ASN A 173 -8.62 17.78 11.58
N TRP A 174 -9.64 18.50 12.05
CA TRP A 174 -10.25 18.34 13.37
C TRP A 174 -11.73 17.99 13.25
N ALA A 175 -12.17 16.96 13.97
CA ALA A 175 -13.58 16.58 14.07
C ALA A 175 -14.04 16.58 15.54
N TRP A 176 -15.27 17.08 15.79
CA TRP A 176 -15.85 17.12 17.12
C TRP A 176 -16.40 15.78 17.53
N ASP A 177 -15.99 15.29 18.71
CA ASP A 177 -16.58 14.12 19.35
C ASP A 177 -17.52 14.50 20.49
N PRO A 178 -18.83 14.23 20.36
CA PRO A 178 -19.81 14.61 21.39
C PRO A 178 -19.70 13.79 22.67
N VAL A 179 -19.09 12.60 22.64
CA VAL A 179 -18.87 11.77 23.82
C VAL A 179 -17.66 12.26 24.59
N ALA A 180 -16.56 12.51 23.91
CA ALA A 180 -15.34 13.06 24.48
C ALA A 180 -15.47 14.53 24.86
N LYS A 181 -16.44 15.25 24.25
CA LYS A 181 -16.59 16.72 24.32
C LYS A 181 -15.28 17.45 23.99
N ALA A 182 -14.61 16.99 22.95
CA ALA A 182 -13.34 17.52 22.46
C ALA A 182 -13.21 17.23 20.97
N TYR A 183 -12.30 17.94 20.32
CA TYR A 183 -11.91 17.66 18.95
C TYR A 183 -10.81 16.60 18.95
N TYR A 184 -10.89 15.66 17.99
CA TYR A 184 -9.79 14.73 17.67
C TYR A 184 -9.19 15.06 16.32
N TRP A 185 -7.90 14.79 16.19
CA TRP A 185 -7.14 15.01 14.97
C TRP A 185 -7.32 13.85 13.99
N HIS A 186 -7.39 14.16 12.70
CA HIS A 186 -7.37 13.20 11.60
C HIS A 186 -6.69 13.83 10.39
N ARG A 187 -5.77 13.12 9.74
CA ARG A 187 -5.11 13.59 8.53
C ARG A 187 -5.87 13.20 7.26
N PHE A 188 -6.61 12.10 7.33
CA PHE A 188 -7.42 11.55 6.26
C PHE A 188 -8.88 11.79 6.55
N PHE A 189 -9.74 10.78 6.41
CA PHE A 189 -11.16 10.95 6.69
C PHE A 189 -11.44 11.20 8.19
N SER A 190 -12.51 11.93 8.45
CA SER A 190 -12.96 12.19 9.83
C SER A 190 -13.34 10.93 10.62
N HIS A 191 -13.58 9.80 9.95
CA HIS A 191 -13.79 8.50 10.61
C HIS A 191 -12.48 7.70 10.85
N GLN A 192 -11.33 8.31 10.58
CA GLN A 192 -10.00 7.74 10.78
C GLN A 192 -9.16 8.60 11.75
N PRO A 193 -9.47 8.55 13.07
CA PRO A 193 -8.74 9.32 14.07
C PRO A 193 -7.27 8.89 14.15
N ASP A 194 -6.37 9.87 14.20
CA ASP A 194 -4.94 9.66 14.23
C ASP A 194 -4.44 9.22 15.61
N LEU A 195 -3.53 8.26 15.59
CA LEU A 195 -2.86 7.74 16.78
C LEU A 195 -1.82 8.73 17.30
N ASN A 196 -1.69 8.83 18.61
CA ASN A 196 -0.75 9.74 19.26
C ASN A 196 0.57 9.01 19.61
N PHE A 197 1.59 9.19 18.80
CA PHE A 197 2.92 8.60 19.03
C PHE A 197 3.73 9.26 20.14
N ASP A 198 3.29 10.37 20.70
CA ASP A 198 3.84 10.88 21.98
C ASP A 198 3.48 9.98 23.16
N ASN A 199 2.48 9.11 22.98
CA ASN A 199 2.13 8.10 23.96
C ASN A 199 2.89 6.79 23.67
N PRO A 200 3.89 6.39 24.51
CA PRO A 200 4.68 5.19 24.25
C PRO A 200 3.87 3.89 24.33
N HIS A 201 2.62 3.93 24.82
CA HIS A 201 1.72 2.78 24.76
C HIS A 201 1.19 2.52 23.36
N VAL A 202 1.04 3.55 22.54
CA VAL A 202 0.64 3.44 21.13
C VAL A 202 1.73 2.71 20.34
N GLU A 203 2.97 3.17 20.40
CA GLU A 203 4.09 2.52 19.72
C GLU A 203 4.23 1.04 20.13
N ARG A 204 4.17 0.76 21.45
CA ARG A 204 4.19 -0.64 21.93
C ARG A 204 3.02 -1.47 21.43
N ALA A 205 1.85 -0.87 21.24
CA ALA A 205 0.69 -1.58 20.71
C ALA A 205 0.86 -1.90 19.22
N ILE A 206 1.37 -0.96 18.44
CA ILE A 206 1.71 -1.16 17.01
C ILE A 206 2.78 -2.24 16.86
N VAL A 207 3.87 -2.17 17.62
CA VAL A 207 4.94 -3.20 17.59
C VAL A 207 4.38 -4.59 17.94
N ARG A 208 3.46 -4.70 18.91
CA ARG A 208 2.81 -6.00 19.22
C ARG A 208 1.94 -6.51 18.08
N ASN A 209 1.29 -5.62 17.32
CA ASN A 209 0.51 -6.02 16.14
C ASN A 209 1.43 -6.46 14.99
N MET A 210 2.50 -5.73 14.75
CA MET A 210 3.53 -6.10 13.78
C MET A 210 4.11 -7.49 14.09
N ARG A 211 4.58 -7.72 15.32
CA ARG A 211 5.13 -9.02 15.74
C ARG A 211 4.12 -10.15 15.58
N PHE A 212 2.84 -9.91 15.92
CA PHE A 212 1.80 -10.91 15.74
C PHE A 212 1.74 -11.45 14.30
N TRP A 213 1.85 -10.59 13.29
CA TRP A 213 1.82 -11.00 11.88
C TRP A 213 3.15 -11.60 11.41
N LEU A 214 4.29 -11.09 11.86
CA LEU A 214 5.60 -11.70 11.61
C LEU A 214 5.66 -13.14 12.14
N ASP A 215 5.10 -13.39 13.32
CA ASP A 215 4.99 -14.73 13.91
C ASP A 215 4.02 -15.64 13.13
N GLN A 216 3.12 -15.09 12.30
CA GLN A 216 2.29 -15.84 11.36
C GLN A 216 3.00 -16.15 10.02
N GLY A 217 4.21 -15.65 9.82
CA GLY A 217 5.02 -15.92 8.63
C GLY A 217 5.02 -14.82 7.56
N VAL A 218 4.48 -13.63 7.86
CA VAL A 218 4.54 -12.48 6.95
C VAL A 218 5.98 -12.06 6.70
N ASP A 219 6.35 -11.76 5.46
CA ASP A 219 7.71 -11.43 5.05
C ASP A 219 8.03 -9.94 5.13
N GLY A 220 7.03 -9.08 5.24
CA GLY A 220 7.21 -7.64 5.37
C GLY A 220 5.92 -6.86 5.46
N PHE A 221 6.05 -5.54 5.59
CA PHE A 221 4.93 -4.62 5.68
C PHE A 221 5.11 -3.44 4.75
N ARG A 222 4.00 -3.01 4.14
CA ARG A 222 3.87 -1.63 3.69
C ARG A 222 3.36 -0.79 4.87
N LEU A 223 4.12 0.23 5.22
CA LEU A 223 3.73 1.20 6.23
C LEU A 223 2.93 2.32 5.55
N ASP A 224 1.65 2.34 5.82
CA ASP A 224 0.72 3.35 5.31
C ASP A 224 0.97 4.71 5.96
N ALA A 225 0.94 5.78 5.16
CA ALA A 225 0.88 7.16 5.61
C ALA A 225 1.97 7.59 6.61
N VAL A 226 3.20 7.09 6.43
CA VAL A 226 4.30 7.33 7.38
C VAL A 226 4.71 8.79 7.60
N PRO A 227 4.53 9.77 6.68
CA PRO A 227 4.92 11.15 6.91
C PRO A 227 4.16 11.85 8.05
N TYR A 228 3.04 11.32 8.48
CA TYR A 228 2.03 12.06 9.28
C TYR A 228 1.92 11.60 10.74
N LEU A 229 2.86 10.78 11.25
CA LEU A 229 2.76 10.10 12.55
C LEU A 229 2.80 11.02 13.78
N CYS A 230 3.36 12.22 13.64
CA CYS A 230 3.56 13.13 14.76
C CYS A 230 3.13 14.56 14.40
N GLU A 231 2.60 15.29 15.38
CA GLU A 231 2.16 16.68 15.23
C GLU A 231 2.94 17.61 16.14
N ARG A 232 3.37 18.77 15.59
CA ARG A 232 4.03 19.85 16.33
C ARG A 232 3.49 21.20 15.93
N GLU A 233 3.19 22.02 16.91
CA GLU A 233 2.71 23.38 16.64
C GLU A 233 3.76 24.18 15.87
N GLY A 234 3.30 24.95 14.88
CA GLY A 234 4.17 25.77 14.04
C GLY A 234 4.88 25.03 12.92
N THR A 235 4.55 23.76 12.68
CA THR A 235 5.06 22.96 11.56
C THR A 235 3.93 22.62 10.58
N ASN A 236 4.28 21.97 9.46
CA ASN A 236 3.32 21.38 8.52
C ASN A 236 2.82 20.00 8.96
N ASN A 237 3.37 19.43 10.04
CA ASN A 237 3.07 18.08 10.55
C ASN A 237 3.35 16.96 9.52
N GLU A 238 4.42 17.12 8.74
CA GLU A 238 4.92 16.14 7.80
C GLU A 238 6.43 15.97 7.97
N ASN A 239 6.94 14.76 7.85
CA ASN A 239 8.37 14.42 7.88
C ASN A 239 9.10 14.93 9.14
N LEU A 240 8.43 14.92 10.29
CA LEU A 240 9.04 15.41 11.52
C LEU A 240 10.14 14.45 12.02
N PRO A 241 11.18 14.96 12.70
CA PRO A 241 12.23 14.11 13.28
C PRO A 241 11.68 13.03 14.22
N GLU A 242 10.59 13.29 14.91
CA GLU A 242 9.91 12.34 15.79
C GLU A 242 9.28 11.19 15.00
N THR A 243 8.75 11.47 13.81
CA THR A 243 8.24 10.45 12.88
C THR A 243 9.36 9.49 12.47
N HIS A 244 10.50 9.99 12.04
CA HIS A 244 11.67 9.18 11.70
C HIS A 244 12.18 8.37 12.91
N ALA A 245 12.17 8.97 14.10
CA ALA A 245 12.55 8.25 15.32
C ALA A 245 11.60 7.07 15.64
N VAL A 246 10.30 7.19 15.35
CA VAL A 246 9.33 6.08 15.49
C VAL A 246 9.67 4.96 14.50
N ILE A 247 9.91 5.30 13.24
CA ILE A 247 10.22 4.31 12.18
C ILE A 247 11.53 3.56 12.52
N LYS A 248 12.57 4.26 12.95
CA LYS A 248 13.83 3.65 13.41
C LYS A 248 13.62 2.65 14.54
N ARG A 249 12.76 2.96 15.51
CA ARG A 249 12.45 2.03 16.61
C ARG A 249 11.67 0.81 16.13
N ILE A 250 10.73 0.97 15.19
CA ILE A 250 10.02 -0.15 14.57
C ILE A 250 11.00 -1.03 13.80
N ARG A 251 11.85 -0.44 12.96
CA ARG A 251 12.88 -1.14 12.20
C ARG A 251 13.82 -1.92 13.10
N LYS A 252 14.31 -1.32 14.17
CA LYS A 252 15.19 -1.97 15.16
C LYS A 252 14.57 -3.24 15.73
N VAL A 253 13.27 -3.24 16.06
CA VAL A 253 12.57 -4.44 16.55
C VAL A 253 12.58 -5.57 15.51
N ILE A 254 12.46 -5.23 14.23
CA ILE A 254 12.55 -6.22 13.15
C ILE A 254 13.96 -6.80 13.08
N ASP A 255 14.97 -5.96 12.98
CA ASP A 255 16.38 -6.38 12.84
C ASP A 255 16.86 -7.24 14.01
N GLU A 256 16.41 -6.94 15.23
CA GLU A 256 16.79 -7.69 16.43
C GLU A 256 16.12 -9.06 16.57
N HIS A 257 14.95 -9.26 15.96
CA HIS A 257 14.12 -10.44 16.27
C HIS A 257 13.74 -11.29 15.06
N TYR A 258 13.86 -10.76 13.85
CA TYR A 258 13.40 -11.42 12.63
C TYR A 258 14.45 -11.31 11.52
N ALA A 259 14.65 -12.37 10.78
CA ALA A 259 15.52 -12.39 9.61
C ALA A 259 14.69 -12.21 8.33
N ASP A 260 15.31 -11.59 7.33
CA ASP A 260 14.74 -11.49 5.97
C ASP A 260 13.34 -10.84 5.95
N ARG A 261 13.13 -9.78 6.73
CA ARG A 261 11.88 -9.02 6.77
C ARG A 261 12.10 -7.61 6.21
N MET A 262 11.07 -7.06 5.61
CA MET A 262 11.14 -5.79 4.89
C MET A 262 10.06 -4.80 5.36
N LEU A 263 10.39 -3.51 5.37
CA LEU A 263 9.47 -2.39 5.50
C LEU A 263 9.49 -1.56 4.22
N LEU A 264 8.30 -1.29 3.66
CA LEU A 264 8.08 -0.40 2.52
C LEU A 264 7.34 0.84 3.01
N ALA A 265 7.96 2.01 2.90
CA ALA A 265 7.35 3.28 3.29
C ALA A 265 6.43 3.82 2.18
N GLU A 266 5.22 4.24 2.57
CA GLU A 266 4.43 5.12 1.74
C GLU A 266 4.66 6.57 2.16
N ALA A 267 5.49 7.26 1.38
CA ALA A 267 5.76 8.68 1.50
C ALA A 267 5.62 9.32 0.11
N ASN A 268 4.46 9.93 -0.15
CA ASN A 268 4.22 10.65 -1.40
C ASN A 268 4.86 12.04 -1.33
N GLN A 269 6.17 12.07 -1.50
CA GLN A 269 7.03 13.25 -1.36
C GLN A 269 7.98 13.35 -2.55
N TRP A 270 8.71 14.45 -2.64
CA TRP A 270 9.80 14.60 -3.61
C TRP A 270 10.94 13.61 -3.29
N PRO A 271 11.72 13.13 -4.28
CA PRO A 271 12.69 12.06 -4.04
C PRO A 271 13.73 12.38 -2.95
N GLU A 272 14.12 13.64 -2.82
CA GLU A 272 15.03 14.11 -1.78
C GLU A 272 14.45 13.95 -0.36
N ASP A 273 13.16 14.27 -0.20
CA ASP A 273 12.46 14.12 1.09
C ASP A 273 12.18 12.63 1.41
N VAL A 274 11.86 11.83 0.39
CA VAL A 274 11.66 10.37 0.55
C VAL A 274 12.95 9.68 0.96
N ARG A 275 14.10 10.18 0.52
CA ARG A 275 15.40 9.60 0.88
C ARG A 275 15.59 9.49 2.39
N ASP A 276 15.02 10.40 3.16
CA ASP A 276 15.12 10.39 4.62
C ASP A 276 14.42 9.17 5.26
N TYR A 277 13.42 8.58 4.60
CA TYR A 277 12.75 7.35 5.05
C TYR A 277 13.59 6.07 4.91
N PHE A 278 14.72 6.14 4.25
CA PHE A 278 15.73 5.07 4.28
C PHE A 278 16.70 5.25 5.46
N GLY A 279 16.85 6.48 5.98
CA GLY A 279 17.85 6.83 6.98
C GLY A 279 19.27 6.52 6.50
N ASP A 280 20.09 5.97 7.35
CA ASP A 280 21.39 5.37 7.00
C ASP A 280 21.27 3.86 6.71
N GLY A 281 20.13 3.42 6.21
CA GLY A 281 19.75 2.01 6.04
C GLY A 281 19.11 1.42 7.30
N ASP A 282 18.67 2.27 8.24
CA ASP A 282 18.14 1.93 9.56
C ASP A 282 16.67 2.35 9.77
N GLU A 283 16.01 2.83 8.71
CA GLU A 283 14.57 3.09 8.64
C GLU A 283 13.88 2.06 7.73
N CYS A 284 13.14 2.49 6.70
CA CYS A 284 12.52 1.54 5.79
C CYS A 284 13.53 0.96 4.80
N HIS A 285 13.32 -0.30 4.41
CA HIS A 285 14.12 -0.97 3.39
C HIS A 285 13.78 -0.48 2.00
N MET A 286 12.51 -0.12 1.80
CA MET A 286 11.98 0.36 0.54
C MET A 286 11.11 1.60 0.77
N ALA A 287 11.04 2.44 -0.26
CA ALA A 287 10.07 3.52 -0.35
C ALA A 287 9.60 3.68 -1.80
N TYR A 288 8.36 4.14 -2.00
CA TYR A 288 7.83 4.40 -3.33
C TYR A 288 8.50 5.60 -3.99
N HIS A 289 8.79 5.46 -5.27
CA HIS A 289 9.19 6.56 -6.12
C HIS A 289 7.97 7.17 -6.81
N PHE A 290 7.10 7.85 -6.04
CA PHE A 290 5.87 8.45 -6.57
C PHE A 290 6.10 9.43 -7.74
N PRO A 291 7.14 10.30 -7.73
CA PRO A 291 7.35 11.24 -8.83
C PRO A 291 7.66 10.61 -10.18
N LEU A 292 8.21 9.39 -10.23
CA LEU A 292 8.50 8.68 -11.47
C LEU A 292 7.22 8.21 -12.18
N MET A 293 6.22 7.78 -11.44
CA MET A 293 4.97 7.24 -11.97
C MET A 293 4.28 8.19 -12.97
N PRO A 294 3.87 9.41 -12.62
CA PRO A 294 3.22 10.32 -13.57
C PRO A 294 4.13 10.68 -14.75
N ARG A 295 5.45 10.69 -14.56
CA ARG A 295 6.41 11.04 -15.61
C ARG A 295 6.57 9.97 -16.66
N MET A 296 6.34 8.70 -16.34
CA MET A 296 6.24 7.64 -17.34
C MET A 296 5.04 7.88 -18.27
N TYR A 297 3.88 8.27 -17.70
CA TYR A 297 2.69 8.64 -18.50
C TYR A 297 2.92 9.92 -19.32
N MET A 298 3.56 10.93 -18.74
CA MET A 298 3.91 12.15 -19.49
C MET A 298 4.82 11.86 -20.67
N ALA A 299 5.82 11.02 -20.49
CA ALA A 299 6.75 10.64 -21.56
C ALA A 299 6.03 9.99 -22.74
N ILE A 300 5.06 9.10 -22.48
CA ILE A 300 4.24 8.48 -23.53
C ILE A 300 3.35 9.52 -24.22
N ALA A 301 2.69 10.41 -23.46
CA ALA A 301 1.80 11.42 -24.02
C ALA A 301 2.54 12.47 -24.83
N GLN A 302 3.77 12.79 -24.48
CA GLN A 302 4.61 13.77 -25.15
C GLN A 302 5.48 13.17 -26.27
N GLU A 303 5.55 11.83 -26.35
CA GLU A 303 6.50 11.11 -27.21
C GLU A 303 7.96 11.55 -26.96
N ASP A 304 8.26 11.86 -25.68
CA ASP A 304 9.55 12.39 -25.25
C ASP A 304 9.99 11.73 -23.94
N ARG A 305 11.23 11.27 -23.88
CA ARG A 305 11.82 10.67 -22.67
C ARG A 305 12.18 11.67 -21.57
N HIS A 306 12.20 12.96 -21.90
CA HIS A 306 12.69 14.02 -21.00
C HIS A 306 12.08 13.98 -19.60
N PRO A 307 10.76 13.82 -19.40
CA PRO A 307 10.17 13.74 -18.05
C PRO A 307 10.75 12.63 -17.17
N ILE A 308 11.09 11.49 -17.77
CA ILE A 308 11.71 10.37 -17.04
C ILE A 308 13.16 10.69 -16.71
N VAL A 309 13.92 11.18 -17.67
CA VAL A 309 15.36 11.51 -17.48
C VAL A 309 15.51 12.57 -16.38
N GLU A 310 14.72 13.64 -16.46
CA GLU A 310 14.76 14.74 -15.51
C GLU A 310 14.52 14.29 -14.06
N ILE A 311 13.51 13.43 -13.81
CA ILE A 311 13.25 12.98 -12.46
C ILE A 311 14.29 11.98 -11.95
N LEU A 312 14.84 11.16 -12.83
CA LEU A 312 15.91 10.23 -12.45
C LEU A 312 17.20 10.97 -12.09
N GLU A 313 17.51 12.08 -12.79
CA GLU A 313 18.66 12.95 -12.46
C GLU A 313 18.48 13.66 -11.11
N GLN A 314 17.24 13.87 -10.66
CA GLN A 314 16.91 14.46 -9.37
C GLN A 314 16.73 13.40 -8.24
N THR A 315 16.83 12.12 -8.58
CA THR A 315 16.69 11.04 -7.60
C THR A 315 18.04 10.82 -6.90
N PRO A 316 18.09 11.00 -5.57
CA PRO A 316 19.33 10.85 -4.81
C PRO A 316 19.75 9.39 -4.68
N ASP A 317 21.05 9.20 -4.42
CA ASP A 317 21.58 7.90 -4.00
C ASP A 317 20.97 7.47 -2.66
N ILE A 318 20.70 6.18 -2.54
CA ILE A 318 20.15 5.55 -1.34
C ILE A 318 21.14 4.53 -0.77
N PRO A 319 21.02 4.15 0.52
CA PRO A 319 21.89 3.13 1.11
C PRO A 319 21.83 1.80 0.32
N GLU A 320 22.97 1.08 0.27
CA GLU A 320 23.10 -0.17 -0.50
C GLU A 320 22.08 -1.25 -0.10
N ASN A 321 21.66 -1.26 1.16
CA ASN A 321 20.62 -2.15 1.69
C ASN A 321 19.19 -1.62 1.52
N CYS A 322 18.99 -0.61 0.68
CA CYS A 322 17.69 -0.01 0.40
C CYS A 322 17.33 -0.12 -1.09
N GLN A 323 16.04 0.09 -1.41
CA GLN A 323 15.57 0.03 -2.79
C GLN A 323 14.35 0.92 -3.00
N TRP A 324 14.29 1.58 -4.15
CA TRP A 324 13.08 2.23 -4.64
C TRP A 324 12.04 1.20 -5.08
N ALA A 325 10.77 1.42 -4.73
CA ALA A 325 9.62 0.70 -5.29
C ALA A 325 8.99 1.56 -6.39
N ILE A 326 8.79 0.98 -7.56
CA ILE A 326 8.25 1.67 -8.73
C ILE A 326 6.98 0.98 -9.23
N PHE A 327 6.05 1.73 -9.76
CA PHE A 327 4.75 1.21 -10.18
C PHE A 327 4.13 2.09 -11.25
N LEU A 328 3.22 1.53 -12.06
CA LEU A 328 2.39 2.29 -13.00
C LEU A 328 1.07 2.71 -12.35
N ARG A 329 0.42 1.77 -11.69
CA ARG A 329 -0.82 1.95 -10.96
C ARG A 329 -0.77 1.13 -9.65
N ASN A 330 -1.58 1.55 -8.70
CA ASN A 330 -1.90 0.85 -7.47
C ASN A 330 -3.41 0.98 -7.20
N HIS A 331 -3.85 0.63 -5.99
CA HIS A 331 -5.24 0.74 -5.56
C HIS A 331 -5.73 2.19 -5.40
N ASP A 332 -4.82 3.16 -5.24
CA ASP A 332 -5.15 4.58 -5.11
C ASP A 332 -5.21 5.28 -6.48
N GLU A 333 -5.53 6.56 -6.49
CA GLU A 333 -5.44 7.38 -7.69
C GLU A 333 -3.99 7.48 -8.21
N LEU A 334 -3.85 7.68 -9.52
CA LEU A 334 -2.60 8.16 -10.11
C LEU A 334 -2.36 9.57 -9.60
N THR A 335 -1.62 9.69 -8.51
CA THR A 335 -1.42 10.98 -7.85
C THR A 335 -0.58 11.93 -8.71
N LEU A 336 -1.00 13.19 -8.72
CA LEU A 336 -0.33 14.31 -9.40
C LEU A 336 0.12 15.37 -8.38
N GLU A 337 0.34 14.98 -7.13
CA GLU A 337 0.87 15.88 -6.10
C GLU A 337 2.31 16.29 -6.40
N MET A 338 3.13 15.35 -6.86
CA MET A 338 4.57 15.55 -7.11
C MET A 338 4.85 15.96 -8.56
N VAL A 339 3.99 16.77 -9.13
CA VAL A 339 4.16 17.45 -10.42
C VAL A 339 3.80 18.93 -10.29
N THR A 340 4.27 19.76 -11.19
CA THR A 340 3.89 21.19 -11.24
C THR A 340 2.41 21.34 -11.62
N SER A 341 1.81 22.49 -11.32
CA SER A 341 0.43 22.79 -11.72
C SER A 341 0.23 22.70 -13.24
N LYS A 342 1.23 23.13 -14.03
CA LYS A 342 1.19 23.06 -15.48
C LYS A 342 1.20 21.60 -15.98
N GLU A 343 2.03 20.75 -15.38
CA GLU A 343 2.08 19.32 -15.69
C GLU A 343 0.79 18.62 -15.28
N ARG A 344 0.23 18.98 -14.12
CA ARG A 344 -1.06 18.45 -13.66
C ARG A 344 -2.17 18.78 -14.63
N ASP A 345 -2.28 20.03 -15.07
CA ASP A 345 -3.28 20.46 -16.05
C ASP A 345 -3.13 19.69 -17.37
N TYR A 346 -1.89 19.50 -17.83
CA TYR A 346 -1.59 18.70 -19.00
C TYR A 346 -2.03 17.23 -18.81
N MET A 347 -1.70 16.61 -17.68
CA MET A 347 -2.10 15.23 -17.38
C MET A 347 -3.62 15.07 -17.31
N TYR A 348 -4.34 16.04 -16.73
CA TYR A 348 -5.79 16.04 -16.74
C TYR A 348 -6.38 16.15 -18.15
N GLN A 349 -5.77 16.96 -19.00
CA GLN A 349 -6.19 17.09 -20.40
C GLN A 349 -5.99 15.77 -21.15
N MET A 350 -4.87 15.09 -20.96
CA MET A 350 -4.51 13.87 -21.69
C MET A 350 -5.26 12.63 -21.18
N TYR A 351 -5.40 12.48 -19.85
CA TYR A 351 -5.82 11.22 -19.24
C TYR A 351 -7.12 11.28 -18.44
N ALA A 352 -7.62 12.47 -18.14
CA ALA A 352 -8.82 12.72 -17.33
C ALA A 352 -9.61 13.92 -17.84
N ALA A 353 -9.86 13.96 -19.15
CA ALA A 353 -10.70 14.99 -19.77
C ALA A 353 -12.12 14.98 -19.16
N ASP A 354 -12.66 13.81 -18.83
CA ASP A 354 -13.86 13.67 -18.02
C ASP A 354 -13.55 13.97 -16.54
N PRO A 355 -14.16 15.01 -15.92
CA PRO A 355 -13.90 15.34 -14.51
C PRO A 355 -14.19 14.20 -13.53
N ARG A 356 -15.07 13.24 -13.88
CA ARG A 356 -15.38 12.07 -13.05
C ARG A 356 -14.20 11.11 -12.90
N ALA A 357 -13.21 11.19 -13.80
CA ALA A 357 -11.97 10.45 -13.71
C ALA A 357 -10.97 11.10 -12.73
N ARG A 358 -11.27 12.29 -12.18
CA ARG A 358 -10.41 13.00 -11.23
C ARG A 358 -10.84 12.70 -9.81
N LEU A 359 -9.87 12.58 -8.92
CA LEU A 359 -10.07 12.40 -7.48
C LEU A 359 -8.93 13.10 -6.75
N ASN A 360 -9.24 13.95 -5.78
CA ASN A 360 -8.26 14.80 -5.08
C ASN A 360 -7.30 15.50 -6.08
N LEU A 361 -6.01 15.28 -6.00
CA LEU A 361 -5.01 15.76 -6.94
C LEU A 361 -4.51 14.66 -7.89
N GLY A 362 -5.39 13.76 -8.33
CA GLY A 362 -5.01 12.61 -9.14
C GLY A 362 -6.06 12.13 -10.14
N ILE A 363 -5.79 10.98 -10.72
CA ILE A 363 -6.60 10.34 -11.75
C ILE A 363 -6.95 8.93 -11.30
N ARG A 364 -8.24 8.63 -11.11
CA ARG A 364 -8.74 7.31 -10.73
C ARG A 364 -9.09 6.46 -11.95
N ARG A 365 -8.08 6.02 -12.67
CA ARG A 365 -8.22 5.13 -13.81
C ARG A 365 -7.20 4.00 -13.76
N ARG A 366 -7.55 2.83 -14.26
CA ARG A 366 -6.63 1.71 -14.44
C ARG A 366 -5.71 1.92 -15.64
N LEU A 367 -4.64 1.12 -15.73
CA LEU A 367 -3.64 1.21 -16.79
C LEU A 367 -4.26 1.06 -18.18
N ALA A 368 -5.09 0.05 -18.43
CA ALA A 368 -5.65 -0.21 -19.74
C ALA A 368 -6.50 0.95 -20.25
N PRO A 369 -7.47 1.51 -19.48
CA PRO A 369 -8.20 2.71 -19.90
C PRO A 369 -7.31 3.96 -20.07
N LEU A 370 -6.26 4.14 -19.27
CA LEU A 370 -5.30 5.22 -19.45
C LEU A 370 -4.55 5.13 -20.78
N MET A 371 -4.33 3.90 -21.25
CA MET A 371 -3.69 3.61 -22.54
C MET A 371 -4.72 3.41 -23.66
N GLU A 372 -6.00 3.87 -23.48
CA GLU A 372 -7.07 3.74 -24.46
C GLU A 372 -7.36 2.30 -24.91
N ASN A 373 -7.00 1.32 -24.04
CA ASN A 373 -7.02 -0.12 -24.31
C ASN A 373 -6.11 -0.55 -25.49
N ASP A 374 -5.16 0.28 -25.86
CA ASP A 374 -4.15 -0.07 -26.87
C ASP A 374 -3.12 -1.03 -26.26
N MET A 375 -3.09 -2.26 -26.78
CA MET A 375 -2.25 -3.33 -26.25
C MET A 375 -0.76 -3.03 -26.42
N ASP A 376 -0.35 -2.32 -27.47
CA ASP A 376 1.06 -2.01 -27.71
C ASP A 376 1.52 -0.91 -26.73
N ARG A 377 0.67 0.08 -26.44
CA ARG A 377 0.94 1.08 -25.38
C ARG A 377 0.99 0.44 -23.99
N ILE A 378 0.07 -0.48 -23.66
CA ILE A 378 0.06 -1.22 -22.40
C ILE A 378 1.37 -2.01 -22.24
N LYS A 379 1.81 -2.72 -23.28
CA LYS A 379 3.08 -3.46 -23.28
C LYS A 379 4.28 -2.53 -23.14
N LEU A 380 4.28 -1.39 -23.82
CA LEU A 380 5.33 -0.39 -23.70
C LEU A 380 5.45 0.14 -22.29
N MET A 381 4.33 0.48 -21.63
CA MET A 381 4.32 0.93 -20.24
C MET A 381 4.88 -0.14 -19.29
N ASN A 382 4.47 -1.40 -19.44
CA ASN A 382 5.02 -2.50 -18.64
C ASN A 382 6.52 -2.74 -18.92
N SER A 383 6.96 -2.56 -20.18
CA SER A 383 8.39 -2.64 -20.53
C SER A 383 9.20 -1.54 -19.86
N LEU A 384 8.66 -0.32 -19.79
CA LEU A 384 9.26 0.78 -19.03
C LEU A 384 9.36 0.42 -17.56
N LEU A 385 8.26 -0.01 -16.92
CA LEU A 385 8.23 -0.40 -15.52
C LEU A 385 9.31 -1.44 -15.19
N LEU A 386 9.41 -2.49 -15.99
CA LEU A 386 10.32 -3.61 -15.76
C LEU A 386 11.79 -3.30 -16.12
N SER A 387 12.07 -2.15 -16.73
CA SER A 387 13.43 -1.72 -17.12
C SER A 387 13.95 -0.51 -16.36
N MET A 388 13.10 0.16 -15.55
CA MET A 388 13.54 1.26 -14.70
C MET A 388 14.28 0.76 -13.45
N PRO A 389 15.20 1.58 -12.88
CA PRO A 389 15.86 1.22 -11.63
C PRO A 389 14.86 1.19 -10.48
N GLY A 390 14.76 0.06 -9.79
CA GLY A 390 13.86 -0.15 -8.67
C GLY A 390 13.15 -1.50 -8.73
N THR A 391 12.42 -1.81 -7.67
CA THR A 391 11.57 -3.00 -7.57
C THR A 391 10.20 -2.71 -8.14
N PRO A 392 9.77 -3.39 -9.22
CA PRO A 392 8.47 -3.14 -9.84
C PRO A 392 7.32 -3.72 -9.03
N ILE A 393 6.23 -2.95 -8.95
CA ILE A 393 4.94 -3.38 -8.39
C ILE A 393 3.92 -3.40 -9.52
N ILE A 394 3.23 -4.52 -9.66
CA ILE A 394 2.16 -4.74 -10.63
C ILE A 394 0.83 -4.80 -9.88
N TYR A 395 -0.12 -3.94 -10.25
CA TYR A 395 -1.47 -3.94 -9.69
C TYR A 395 -2.31 -5.04 -10.34
N TYR A 396 -2.97 -5.87 -9.53
CA TYR A 396 -3.75 -7.00 -10.03
C TYR A 396 -4.75 -6.59 -11.11
N GLY A 397 -4.88 -7.40 -12.14
CA GLY A 397 -5.76 -7.14 -13.27
C GLY A 397 -5.13 -6.32 -14.40
N ASP A 398 -4.00 -5.63 -14.17
CA ASP A 398 -3.31 -4.92 -15.24
C ASP A 398 -2.75 -5.91 -16.29
N GLU A 399 -2.36 -7.12 -15.86
CA GLU A 399 -1.88 -8.21 -16.71
C GLU A 399 -2.94 -8.77 -17.69
N ILE A 400 -4.21 -8.56 -17.39
CA ILE A 400 -5.35 -8.95 -18.26
C ILE A 400 -6.05 -7.76 -18.92
N GLY A 401 -5.50 -6.54 -18.76
CA GLY A 401 -6.10 -5.32 -19.31
C GLY A 401 -7.42 -4.94 -18.64
N MET A 402 -7.53 -5.14 -17.31
CA MET A 402 -8.77 -4.85 -16.58
C MET A 402 -9.15 -3.38 -16.72
N GLY A 403 -10.43 -3.15 -17.03
CA GLY A 403 -11.04 -1.81 -17.11
C GLY A 403 -11.39 -1.22 -15.75
N ASP A 404 -11.93 -0.01 -15.79
CA ASP A 404 -12.48 0.71 -14.64
C ASP A 404 -13.90 1.25 -14.91
N ASN A 405 -14.54 1.81 -13.90
CA ASN A 405 -15.82 2.46 -14.02
C ASN A 405 -15.83 3.79 -13.25
N ILE A 406 -15.55 4.88 -13.94
CA ILE A 406 -15.51 6.23 -13.37
C ILE A 406 -16.88 6.78 -12.92
N TYR A 407 -17.97 6.06 -13.17
CA TYR A 407 -19.33 6.44 -12.75
C TYR A 407 -19.69 5.87 -11.36
N LEU A 408 -18.92 4.91 -10.85
CA LEU A 408 -19.05 4.40 -9.49
C LEU A 408 -18.24 5.25 -8.51
N GLY A 409 -18.43 5.03 -7.21
CA GLY A 409 -17.71 5.73 -6.16
C GLY A 409 -16.18 5.71 -6.31
N ASP A 410 -15.44 6.25 -5.35
CA ASP A 410 -14.00 6.50 -5.52
C ASP A 410 -13.24 5.23 -5.38
N ARG A 411 -13.15 4.23 -5.00
CA ARG A 411 -12.24 3.07 -5.00
C ARG A 411 -12.84 1.77 -5.55
#